data_2d85633d09090865a2e36743255f5edc
#
_entry.id   2d85633d09090865a2e36743255f5edc
#
_cell.length_a   1.000
_cell.length_b   1.000
_cell.length_c   1.000
_cell.angle_alpha   90.00
_cell.angle_beta   90.00
_cell.angle_gamma   90.00
#
_symmetry.space_group_name_H-M   'P 1'
#
loop_
_entity.id
_entity.type
_entity.pdbx_description
1 polymer ?
#
loop_
_entity_poly.entity_id
_entity_poly.type
_entity_poly.pdbx_seq_one_letter_code
_entity_poly.pdbx_strand_id
1 'polypeptide(L)'
;MYVARFLMGLATGIIAVVTMIYVTEIADKEIRGALGMTVQVMNNLGSLTVYSIGPFVSYTTLNCIIMIIPICYVLLCLWIPESPYYHLKDGRVEAAKKEFKRLKGNQDERVIEDQMRIMRAHVRESMENKTTLKELLTNMRYRKAVYIVTGLKLLQYMTGILVIQSYLEPIFRHSNFVSGPIASIVYGFVQLGAGIGATFLSRWFGRRILLFISCLGVSLAMTLVGLYFFLQDTIQVSNEVSQAISWMPLVGILSFNVLYAVGVGNLPYVLQAELFPVNVKGVASSTATMLACILSFLVTKCYQQVKDACGHYMVFWSFAVV
;
A
#
# COMPACT_ATOMS: atom_id res chain seq x y z
N MET A 1 -19.55 -17.26 0.78
CA MET A 1 -18.31 -16.61 1.23
C MET A 1 -17.40 -16.13 0.08
N TYR A 2 -17.10 -16.96 -0.94
CA TYR A 2 -16.23 -16.58 -2.08
C TYR A 2 -16.76 -15.39 -2.88
N VAL A 3 -18.05 -15.36 -3.22
CA VAL A 3 -18.66 -14.24 -3.96
C VAL A 3 -18.54 -12.92 -3.19
N ALA A 4 -18.77 -12.93 -1.88
CA ALA A 4 -18.60 -11.73 -1.04
C ALA A 4 -17.16 -11.23 -1.05
N ARG A 5 -16.16 -12.12 -0.94
CA ARG A 5 -14.74 -11.77 -1.02
C ARG A 5 -14.35 -11.20 -2.38
N PHE A 6 -14.89 -11.75 -3.46
CA PHE A 6 -14.67 -11.23 -4.81
C PHE A 6 -15.24 -9.82 -4.96
N LEU A 7 -16.48 -9.59 -4.52
CA LEU A 7 -17.11 -8.26 -4.55
C LEU A 7 -16.35 -7.24 -3.69
N MET A 8 -15.90 -7.63 -2.50
CA MET A 8 -15.06 -6.77 -1.66
C MET A 8 -13.74 -6.42 -2.35
N GLY A 9 -13.08 -7.37 -3.00
CA GLY A 9 -11.86 -7.12 -3.76
C GLY A 9 -12.08 -6.16 -4.93
N LEU A 10 -13.16 -6.34 -5.68
CA LEU A 10 -13.56 -5.44 -6.77
C LEU A 10 -13.80 -4.02 -6.25
N ALA A 11 -14.60 -3.87 -5.19
CA ALA A 11 -14.87 -2.57 -4.57
C ALA A 11 -13.59 -1.89 -4.06
N THR A 12 -12.73 -2.62 -3.36
CA THR A 12 -11.45 -2.10 -2.86
C THR A 12 -10.55 -1.64 -4.00
N GLY A 13 -10.48 -2.39 -5.10
CA GLY A 13 -9.69 -2.02 -6.29
C GLY A 13 -10.20 -0.73 -6.93
N ILE A 14 -11.52 -0.60 -7.11
CA ILE A 14 -12.14 0.62 -7.65
C ILE A 14 -11.86 1.82 -6.73
N ILE A 15 -12.13 1.69 -5.44
CA ILE A 15 -11.93 2.78 -4.46
C ILE A 15 -10.47 3.22 -4.44
N ALA A 16 -9.52 2.31 -4.41
CA ALA A 16 -8.10 2.64 -4.37
C ALA A 16 -7.66 3.47 -5.59
N VAL A 17 -8.10 3.08 -6.79
CA VAL A 17 -7.75 3.80 -8.03
C VAL A 17 -8.46 5.15 -8.10
N VAL A 18 -9.77 5.19 -7.86
CA VAL A 18 -10.58 6.42 -7.94
C VAL A 18 -10.12 7.45 -6.91
N THR A 19 -9.85 7.03 -5.67
CA THR A 19 -9.38 7.93 -4.62
C THR A 19 -8.04 8.58 -4.99
N MET A 20 -7.09 7.81 -5.53
CA MET A 20 -5.80 8.36 -5.94
C MET A 20 -5.94 9.33 -7.12
N ILE A 21 -6.77 9.02 -8.10
CA ILE A 21 -7.04 9.93 -9.23
C ILE A 21 -7.68 11.21 -8.71
N TYR A 22 -8.75 11.10 -7.93
CA TYR A 22 -9.49 12.23 -7.38
C TYR A 22 -8.59 13.16 -6.56
N VAL A 23 -7.79 12.61 -5.64
CA VAL A 23 -6.83 13.36 -4.83
C VAL A 23 -5.82 14.10 -5.72
N THR A 24 -5.29 13.46 -6.76
CA THR A 24 -4.31 14.09 -7.66
C THR A 24 -4.90 15.15 -8.57
N GLU A 25 -6.20 15.08 -8.88
CA GLU A 25 -6.91 16.05 -9.70
C GLU A 25 -7.31 17.33 -8.91
N ILE A 26 -7.67 17.18 -7.63
CA ILE A 26 -8.09 18.29 -6.78
C ILE A 26 -6.89 19.00 -6.14
N ALA A 27 -5.86 18.26 -5.80
CA ALA A 27 -4.72 18.76 -5.04
C ALA A 27 -3.84 19.73 -5.84
N ASP A 28 -3.46 20.83 -5.22
CA ASP A 28 -2.42 21.71 -5.72
C ASP A 28 -1.07 20.98 -5.84
N LYS A 29 -0.23 21.42 -6.77
CA LYS A 29 1.08 20.79 -7.03
C LYS A 29 1.93 20.68 -5.77
N GLU A 30 1.85 21.68 -4.87
CA GLU A 30 2.65 21.76 -3.65
C GLU A 30 2.23 20.74 -2.59
N ILE A 31 0.92 20.50 -2.44
CA ILE A 31 0.36 19.62 -1.40
C ILE A 31 0.01 18.21 -1.91
N ARG A 32 0.07 17.99 -3.23
CA ARG A 32 -0.30 16.71 -3.88
C ARG A 32 0.45 15.51 -3.29
N GLY A 33 1.76 15.70 -3.02
CA GLY A 33 2.58 14.66 -2.40
C GLY A 33 2.12 14.33 -0.98
N ALA A 34 1.83 15.34 -0.18
CA ALA A 34 1.33 15.16 1.19
C ALA A 34 -0.04 14.47 1.23
N LEU A 35 -0.96 14.86 0.35
CA LEU A 35 -2.28 14.23 0.24
C LEU A 35 -2.21 12.78 -0.24
N GLY A 36 -1.31 12.47 -1.17
CA GLY A 36 -1.07 11.07 -1.58
C GLY A 36 -0.58 10.19 -0.42
N MET A 37 0.24 10.75 0.47
CA MET A 37 0.71 10.04 1.67
C MET A 37 -0.40 9.85 2.72
N THR A 38 -1.36 10.78 2.80
CA THR A 38 -2.51 10.65 3.71
C THR A 38 -3.31 9.39 3.42
N VAL A 39 -3.44 8.97 2.17
CA VAL A 39 -4.12 7.72 1.79
C VAL A 39 -3.45 6.51 2.46
N GLN A 40 -2.11 6.45 2.47
CA GLN A 40 -1.38 5.37 3.12
C GLN A 40 -1.52 5.41 4.65
N VAL A 41 -1.49 6.60 5.24
CA VAL A 41 -1.70 6.79 6.68
C VAL A 41 -3.11 6.33 7.09
N MET A 42 -4.14 6.65 6.31
CA MET A 42 -5.52 6.19 6.56
C MET A 42 -5.64 4.66 6.41
N ASN A 43 -4.94 4.05 5.45
CA ASN A 43 -4.89 2.61 5.32
C ASN A 43 -4.26 1.93 6.57
N ASN A 44 -3.15 2.48 7.07
CA ASN A 44 -2.51 1.99 8.29
C ASN A 44 -3.40 2.20 9.51
N LEU A 45 -4.11 3.33 9.60
CA LEU A 45 -5.06 3.60 10.67
C LEU A 45 -6.23 2.60 10.65
N GLY A 46 -6.76 2.27 9.46
CA GLY A 46 -7.77 1.23 9.30
C GLY A 46 -7.29 -0.14 9.78
N SER A 47 -6.06 -0.52 9.44
CA SER A 47 -5.44 -1.77 9.91
C SER A 47 -5.28 -1.77 11.43
N LEU A 48 -4.79 -0.67 12.02
CA LEU A 48 -4.67 -0.51 13.47
C LEU A 48 -6.04 -0.65 14.17
N THR A 49 -7.09 -0.06 13.61
CA THR A 49 -8.46 -0.16 14.16
C THR A 49 -8.91 -1.62 14.21
N VAL A 50 -8.68 -2.38 13.13
CA VAL A 50 -9.04 -3.81 13.09
C VAL A 50 -8.20 -4.63 14.07
N TYR A 51 -6.90 -4.39 14.18
CA TYR A 51 -6.03 -5.08 15.14
C TYR A 51 -6.39 -4.75 16.59
N SER A 52 -6.87 -3.53 16.87
CA SER A 52 -7.25 -3.09 18.21
C SER A 52 -8.62 -3.61 18.65
N ILE A 53 -9.59 -3.71 17.75
CA ILE A 53 -10.96 -4.10 18.09
C ILE A 53 -11.19 -5.60 17.87
N GLY A 54 -10.61 -6.17 16.78
CA GLY A 54 -10.87 -7.53 16.32
C GLY A 54 -10.73 -8.61 17.38
N PRO A 55 -9.64 -8.66 18.17
CA PRO A 55 -9.45 -9.70 19.17
C PRO A 55 -10.44 -9.68 20.34
N PHE A 56 -11.10 -8.55 20.60
CA PHE A 56 -11.94 -8.34 21.79
C PHE A 56 -13.44 -8.48 21.50
N VAL A 57 -13.83 -8.56 20.22
CA VAL A 57 -15.24 -8.63 19.84
C VAL A 57 -15.55 -9.91 19.03
N SER A 58 -16.82 -10.32 19.03
CA SER A 58 -17.24 -11.44 18.20
C SER A 58 -17.11 -11.11 16.71
N TYR A 59 -16.91 -12.13 15.88
CA TYR A 59 -16.83 -11.98 14.42
C TYR A 59 -18.01 -11.20 13.83
N THR A 60 -19.23 -11.46 14.30
CA THR A 60 -20.44 -10.77 13.85
C THR A 60 -20.43 -9.30 14.23
N THR A 61 -20.07 -8.99 15.48
CA THR A 61 -19.96 -7.61 15.98
C THR A 61 -18.89 -6.82 15.21
N LEU A 62 -17.73 -7.43 14.96
CA LEU A 62 -16.68 -6.82 14.17
C LEU A 62 -17.16 -6.47 12.75
N ASN A 63 -17.84 -7.40 12.08
CA ASN A 63 -18.36 -7.13 10.75
C ASN A 63 -19.42 -6.02 10.74
N CYS A 64 -20.28 -5.94 11.75
CA CYS A 64 -21.25 -4.84 11.89
C CYS A 64 -20.55 -3.49 12.07
N ILE A 65 -19.49 -3.41 12.89
CA ILE A 65 -18.71 -2.18 13.11
C ILE A 65 -18.04 -1.76 11.79
N ILE A 66 -17.38 -2.69 11.10
CA ILE A 66 -16.68 -2.40 9.84
C ILE A 66 -17.67 -1.96 8.75
N MET A 67 -18.90 -2.48 8.74
CA MET A 67 -19.93 -2.13 7.75
C MET A 67 -20.39 -0.66 7.88
N ILE A 68 -20.27 -0.05 9.05
CA ILE A 68 -20.60 1.37 9.25
C ILE A 68 -19.71 2.27 8.38
N ILE A 69 -18.43 1.95 8.24
CA ILE A 69 -17.46 2.78 7.50
C ILE A 69 -17.84 2.96 6.03
N PRO A 70 -18.15 1.92 5.22
CA PRO A 70 -18.63 2.08 3.85
C PRO A 70 -19.95 2.87 3.76
N ILE A 71 -20.86 2.70 4.71
CA ILE A 71 -22.13 3.45 4.74
C ILE A 71 -21.84 4.94 4.94
N CYS A 72 -21.04 5.29 5.94
CA CYS A 72 -20.60 6.67 6.16
C CYS A 72 -19.87 7.23 4.93
N TYR A 73 -19.01 6.44 4.29
CA TYR A 73 -18.31 6.85 3.09
C TYR A 73 -19.25 7.21 1.95
N VAL A 74 -20.27 6.38 1.67
CA VAL A 74 -21.29 6.66 0.64
C VAL A 74 -22.03 7.96 0.94
N LEU A 75 -22.44 8.18 2.20
CA LEU A 75 -23.09 9.42 2.61
C LEU A 75 -22.19 10.65 2.42
N LEU A 76 -20.89 10.53 2.77
CA LEU A 76 -19.92 11.61 2.57
C LEU A 76 -19.66 11.87 1.09
N CYS A 77 -19.66 10.85 0.23
CA CYS A 77 -19.49 11.02 -1.22
C CYS A 77 -20.56 11.91 -1.86
N LEU A 78 -21.78 11.96 -1.31
CA LEU A 78 -22.83 12.85 -1.80
C LEU A 78 -22.51 14.34 -1.61
N TRP A 79 -21.60 14.67 -0.70
CA TRP A 79 -21.23 16.05 -0.34
C TRP A 79 -19.91 16.48 -1.01
N ILE A 80 -19.14 15.53 -1.53
CA ILE A 80 -17.85 15.80 -2.17
C ILE A 80 -18.11 16.43 -3.55
N PRO A 81 -17.43 17.55 -3.91
CA PRO A 81 -17.56 18.17 -5.22
C PRO A 81 -16.99 17.26 -6.32
N GLU A 82 -17.54 17.35 -7.52
CA GLU A 82 -17.02 16.58 -8.67
C GLU A 82 -15.69 17.16 -9.15
N SER A 83 -14.85 16.31 -9.79
CA SER A 83 -13.58 16.76 -10.32
C SER A 83 -13.75 17.75 -11.47
N PRO A 84 -13.10 18.94 -11.44
CA PRO A 84 -13.10 19.86 -12.57
C PRO A 84 -12.53 19.22 -13.86
N TYR A 85 -11.57 18.29 -13.74
CA TYR A 85 -11.02 17.55 -14.87
C TYR A 85 -12.06 16.66 -15.54
N TYR A 86 -12.97 16.05 -14.77
CA TYR A 86 -14.06 15.24 -15.29
C TYR A 86 -15.00 16.09 -16.17
N HIS A 87 -15.43 17.25 -15.67
CA HIS A 87 -16.28 18.17 -16.42
C HIS A 87 -15.62 18.69 -17.71
N LEU A 88 -14.29 18.94 -17.67
CA LEU A 88 -13.55 19.36 -18.85
C LEU A 88 -13.42 18.27 -19.90
N LYS A 89 -13.25 17.00 -19.50
CA LYS A 89 -13.27 15.85 -20.42
C LYS A 89 -14.60 15.71 -21.14
N ASP A 90 -15.68 16.06 -20.46
CA ASP A 90 -17.05 15.98 -20.98
C ASP A 90 -17.48 17.28 -21.70
N GLY A 91 -16.57 18.24 -21.88
CA GLY A 91 -16.82 19.50 -22.57
C GLY A 91 -17.63 20.53 -21.76
N ARG A 92 -17.99 20.23 -20.50
CA ARG A 92 -18.82 21.10 -19.64
C ARG A 92 -17.98 22.13 -18.89
N VAL A 93 -17.58 23.16 -19.61
CA VAL A 93 -16.64 24.18 -19.14
C VAL A 93 -17.19 25.01 -17.96
N GLU A 94 -18.45 25.43 -18.01
CA GLU A 94 -19.06 26.24 -16.94
C GLU A 94 -19.23 25.44 -15.64
N ALA A 95 -19.58 24.16 -15.73
CA ALA A 95 -19.62 23.28 -14.59
C ALA A 95 -18.23 23.12 -13.96
N ALA A 96 -17.19 22.90 -14.79
CA ALA A 96 -15.81 22.83 -14.34
C ALA A 96 -15.37 24.13 -13.61
N LYS A 97 -15.71 25.32 -14.15
CA LYS A 97 -15.40 26.60 -13.50
C LYS A 97 -16.09 26.75 -12.16
N LYS A 98 -17.35 26.31 -12.06
CA LYS A 98 -18.14 26.35 -10.81
C LYS A 98 -17.51 25.47 -9.73
N GLU A 99 -17.19 24.20 -10.05
CA GLU A 99 -16.58 23.29 -9.08
C GLU A 99 -15.14 23.72 -8.72
N PHE A 100 -14.40 24.29 -9.67
CA PHE A 100 -13.06 24.82 -9.40
C PHE A 100 -13.13 26.02 -8.43
N LYS A 101 -14.09 26.95 -8.60
CA LYS A 101 -14.35 28.04 -7.64
C LYS A 101 -14.73 27.51 -6.25
N ARG A 102 -15.54 26.46 -6.19
CA ARG A 102 -15.92 25.81 -4.91
C ARG A 102 -14.72 25.22 -4.17
N LEU A 103 -13.78 24.62 -4.89
CA LEU A 103 -12.57 24.01 -4.33
C LEU A 103 -11.54 25.03 -3.88
N LYS A 104 -11.34 26.11 -4.65
CA LYS A 104 -10.30 27.12 -4.42
C LYS A 104 -10.76 28.30 -3.53
N GLY A 105 -12.06 28.38 -3.27
CA GLY A 105 -12.63 29.53 -2.55
C GLY A 105 -12.61 30.82 -3.37
N ASN A 106 -12.57 31.95 -2.69
CA ASN A 106 -12.73 33.27 -3.29
C ASN A 106 -11.39 33.82 -3.82
N GLN A 107 -10.83 33.17 -4.86
CA GLN A 107 -9.64 33.69 -5.56
C GLN A 107 -10.03 34.64 -6.69
N ASP A 108 -9.05 35.48 -7.10
CA ASP A 108 -9.19 36.42 -8.20
C ASP A 108 -9.63 35.72 -9.50
N GLU A 109 -10.62 36.25 -10.18
CA GLU A 109 -11.21 35.61 -11.37
C GLU A 109 -10.20 35.39 -12.49
N ARG A 110 -9.21 36.30 -12.60
CA ARG A 110 -8.10 36.17 -13.56
C ARG A 110 -7.21 34.95 -13.29
N VAL A 111 -6.94 34.68 -12.01
CA VAL A 111 -6.14 33.50 -11.60
C VAL A 111 -6.88 32.21 -11.92
N ILE A 112 -8.21 32.19 -11.65
CA ILE A 112 -9.07 31.05 -11.94
C ILE A 112 -9.10 30.77 -13.46
N GLU A 113 -9.23 31.80 -14.28
CA GLU A 113 -9.25 31.65 -15.76
C GLU A 113 -7.93 31.13 -16.31
N ASP A 114 -6.81 31.62 -15.80
CA ASP A 114 -5.49 31.16 -16.25
C ASP A 114 -5.23 29.69 -15.85
N GLN A 115 -5.58 29.33 -14.62
CA GLN A 115 -5.49 27.93 -14.17
C GLN A 115 -6.44 26.99 -14.96
N MET A 116 -7.65 27.45 -15.26
CA MET A 116 -8.59 26.71 -16.10
C MET A 116 -8.07 26.55 -17.54
N ARG A 117 -7.39 27.54 -18.09
CA ARG A 117 -6.75 27.45 -19.41
C ARG A 117 -5.65 26.37 -19.42
N ILE A 118 -4.79 26.37 -18.41
CA ILE A 118 -3.73 25.34 -18.25
C ILE A 118 -4.35 23.95 -18.11
N MET A 119 -5.38 23.83 -17.28
CA MET A 119 -6.09 22.56 -17.07
C MET A 119 -6.73 22.03 -18.35
N ARG A 120 -7.37 22.90 -19.16
CA ARG A 120 -7.93 22.52 -20.47
C ARG A 120 -6.85 22.02 -21.44
N ALA A 121 -5.70 22.70 -21.49
CA ALA A 121 -4.59 22.28 -22.32
C ALA A 121 -4.11 20.88 -21.94
N HIS A 122 -3.95 20.60 -20.64
CA HIS A 122 -3.57 19.27 -20.14
C HIS A 122 -4.61 18.20 -20.44
N VAL A 123 -5.93 18.51 -20.29
CA VAL A 123 -7.00 17.56 -20.62
C VAL A 123 -6.99 17.23 -22.11
N ARG A 124 -6.87 18.24 -22.97
CA ARG A 124 -6.80 18.06 -24.42
C ARG A 124 -5.60 17.19 -24.82
N GLU A 125 -4.42 17.52 -24.33
CA GLU A 125 -3.21 16.72 -24.54
C GLU A 125 -3.38 15.26 -24.08
N SER A 126 -3.99 15.04 -22.91
CA SER A 126 -4.28 13.71 -22.39
C SER A 126 -5.30 12.94 -23.22
N MET A 127 -6.25 13.62 -23.86
CA MET A 127 -7.25 13.00 -24.75
C MET A 127 -6.69 12.65 -26.12
N GLU A 128 -5.81 13.50 -26.65
CA GLU A 128 -5.14 13.29 -27.95
C GLU A 128 -4.09 12.16 -27.88
N ASN A 129 -3.39 12.04 -26.75
CA ASN A 129 -2.29 11.10 -26.53
C ASN A 129 -2.70 9.90 -25.63
N LYS A 130 -3.85 9.28 -25.89
CA LYS A 130 -4.25 8.07 -25.16
C LYS A 130 -3.32 6.90 -25.48
N THR A 131 -2.52 6.50 -24.51
CA THR A 131 -1.64 5.34 -24.65
C THR A 131 -2.38 4.06 -24.31
N THR A 132 -2.24 3.06 -25.18
CA THR A 132 -2.82 1.73 -24.97
C THR A 132 -1.83 0.84 -24.19
N LEU A 133 -2.33 -0.19 -23.49
CA LEU A 133 -1.50 -1.19 -22.80
C LEU A 133 -0.46 -1.82 -23.75
N LYS A 134 -0.85 -2.13 -24.99
CA LYS A 134 0.04 -2.68 -26.01
C LYS A 134 1.19 -1.72 -26.31
N GLU A 135 0.92 -0.44 -26.43
CA GLU A 135 1.93 0.59 -26.68
C GLU A 135 2.89 0.76 -25.48
N LEU A 136 2.38 0.71 -24.25
CA LEU A 136 3.20 0.73 -23.04
C LEU A 136 4.25 -0.39 -23.03
N LEU A 137 3.86 -1.60 -23.43
CA LEU A 137 4.72 -2.77 -23.42
C LEU A 137 5.66 -2.84 -24.64
N THR A 138 5.23 -2.33 -25.79
CA THR A 138 5.96 -2.44 -27.06
C THR A 138 6.92 -1.29 -27.29
N ASN A 139 6.63 -0.09 -26.77
CA ASN A 139 7.43 1.10 -27.01
C ASN A 139 8.74 1.06 -26.22
N MET A 140 9.88 1.07 -26.92
CA MET A 140 11.22 1.04 -26.31
C MET A 140 11.47 2.17 -25.30
N ARG A 141 10.79 3.30 -25.46
CA ARG A 141 10.93 4.48 -24.59
C ARG A 141 10.47 4.16 -23.15
N TYR A 142 9.41 3.37 -23.00
CA TYR A 142 8.83 3.04 -21.69
C TYR A 142 9.38 1.73 -21.10
N ARG A 143 10.03 0.92 -21.90
CA ARG A 143 10.48 -0.43 -21.55
C ARG A 143 11.34 -0.48 -20.28
N LYS A 144 12.30 0.45 -20.15
CA LYS A 144 13.15 0.53 -18.95
C LYS A 144 12.32 0.84 -17.70
N ALA A 145 11.40 1.80 -17.79
CA ALA A 145 10.52 2.16 -16.68
C ALA A 145 9.59 0.99 -16.27
N VAL A 146 9.04 0.28 -17.26
CA VAL A 146 8.21 -0.91 -17.02
C VAL A 146 9.01 -2.00 -16.30
N TYR A 147 10.22 -2.32 -16.73
CA TYR A 147 11.06 -3.32 -16.05
C TYR A 147 11.41 -2.93 -14.62
N ILE A 148 11.77 -1.66 -14.38
CA ILE A 148 12.10 -1.18 -13.03
C ILE A 148 10.88 -1.29 -12.12
N VAL A 149 9.71 -0.81 -12.56
CA VAL A 149 8.49 -0.83 -11.73
C VAL A 149 8.01 -2.27 -11.50
N THR A 150 8.07 -3.13 -12.51
CA THR A 150 7.73 -4.56 -12.38
C THR A 150 8.66 -5.26 -11.39
N GLY A 151 9.98 -5.05 -11.50
CA GLY A 151 10.96 -5.60 -10.58
C GLY A 151 10.75 -5.13 -9.14
N LEU A 152 10.48 -3.84 -8.95
CA LEU A 152 10.17 -3.28 -7.63
C LEU A 152 8.88 -3.84 -7.03
N LYS A 153 7.84 -4.07 -7.86
CA LYS A 153 6.61 -4.72 -7.42
C LYS A 153 6.83 -6.19 -7.07
N LEU A 154 7.60 -6.92 -7.86
CA LEU A 154 8.00 -8.29 -7.53
C LEU A 154 8.72 -8.34 -6.17
N LEU A 155 9.75 -7.54 -6.00
CA LEU A 155 10.50 -7.44 -4.75
C LEU A 155 9.56 -7.08 -3.59
N GLN A 156 8.69 -6.08 -3.74
CA GLN A 156 7.75 -5.62 -2.72
C GLN A 156 6.85 -6.73 -2.19
N TYR A 157 6.26 -7.55 -3.07
CA TYR A 157 5.30 -8.58 -2.66
C TYR A 157 5.97 -9.91 -2.30
N MET A 158 7.14 -10.20 -2.85
CA MET A 158 7.94 -11.38 -2.48
C MET A 158 8.56 -11.28 -1.07
N THR A 159 8.64 -10.08 -0.47
CA THR A 159 9.03 -9.93 0.95
C THR A 159 8.05 -10.58 1.94
N GLY A 160 6.89 -11.03 1.49
CA GLY A 160 5.89 -11.68 2.34
C GLY A 160 5.09 -10.75 3.24
N ILE A 161 5.08 -9.43 2.99
CA ILE A 161 4.33 -8.45 3.82
C ILE A 161 2.88 -8.84 4.04
N LEU A 162 2.17 -9.31 3.01
CA LEU A 162 0.78 -9.70 3.12
C LEU A 162 0.58 -10.99 3.93
N VAL A 163 1.55 -11.89 3.87
CA VAL A 163 1.55 -13.09 4.70
C VAL A 163 1.67 -12.70 6.17
N ILE A 164 2.63 -11.82 6.50
CA ILE A 164 2.81 -11.33 7.87
C ILE A 164 1.53 -10.65 8.36
N GLN A 165 0.93 -9.76 7.59
CA GLN A 165 -0.31 -9.06 7.98
C GLN A 165 -1.51 -10.00 8.15
N SER A 166 -1.62 -11.03 7.30
CA SER A 166 -2.75 -11.98 7.35
C SER A 166 -2.62 -13.02 8.45
N TYR A 167 -1.40 -13.39 8.82
CA TYR A 167 -1.10 -14.47 9.77
C TYR A 167 -0.39 -13.95 11.02
N LEU A 168 -0.51 -12.66 11.32
CA LEU A 168 0.19 -12.00 12.42
C LEU A 168 -0.10 -12.65 13.78
N GLU A 169 -1.38 -12.85 14.11
CA GLU A 169 -1.78 -13.47 15.38
C GLU A 169 -1.31 -14.93 15.52
N PRO A 170 -1.52 -15.83 14.53
CA PRO A 170 -0.96 -17.18 14.56
C PRO A 170 0.56 -17.21 14.76
N ILE A 171 1.32 -16.32 14.11
CA ILE A 171 2.78 -16.25 14.24
C ILE A 171 3.19 -15.89 15.68
N PHE A 172 2.55 -14.89 16.28
CA PHE A 172 2.85 -14.48 17.66
C PHE A 172 2.36 -15.49 18.70
N ARG A 173 1.29 -16.23 18.42
CA ARG A 173 0.79 -17.27 19.31
C ARG A 173 1.83 -18.39 19.55
N HIS A 174 2.70 -18.65 18.58
CA HIS A 174 3.79 -19.61 18.72
C HIS A 174 4.96 -19.10 19.60
N SER A 175 5.14 -17.79 19.75
CA SER A 175 6.30 -17.25 20.45
C SER A 175 6.18 -17.24 21.99
N ASN A 176 4.99 -17.38 22.55
CA ASN A 176 4.67 -17.35 23.99
C ASN A 176 5.23 -16.14 24.77
N PHE A 177 5.83 -15.13 24.10
CA PHE A 177 6.42 -13.96 24.74
C PHE A 177 5.39 -12.89 25.09
N VAL A 178 4.48 -12.61 24.14
CA VAL A 178 3.37 -11.66 24.30
C VAL A 178 2.11 -12.29 23.73
N SER A 179 0.95 -12.01 24.32
CA SER A 179 -0.31 -12.50 23.76
C SER A 179 -0.51 -11.99 22.32
N GLY A 180 -0.96 -12.86 21.42
CA GLY A 180 -1.15 -12.54 19.99
C GLY A 180 -1.92 -11.23 19.74
N PRO A 181 -3.04 -10.96 20.46
CA PRO A 181 -3.78 -9.71 20.37
C PRO A 181 -2.94 -8.46 20.69
N ILE A 182 -2.19 -8.47 21.79
CA ILE A 182 -1.35 -7.33 22.20
C ILE A 182 -0.24 -7.11 21.18
N ALA A 183 0.42 -8.18 20.72
CA ALA A 183 1.46 -8.09 19.69
C ALA A 183 0.92 -7.49 18.38
N SER A 184 -0.31 -7.84 17.98
CA SER A 184 -0.97 -7.27 16.79
C SER A 184 -1.28 -5.78 16.94
N ILE A 185 -1.68 -5.34 18.12
CA ILE A 185 -1.91 -3.92 18.42
C ILE A 185 -0.59 -3.15 18.36
N VAL A 186 0.46 -3.65 18.99
CA VAL A 186 1.81 -3.05 18.96
C VAL A 186 2.30 -2.95 17.51
N TYR A 187 2.13 -4.02 16.72
CA TYR A 187 2.45 -4.01 15.29
C TYR A 187 1.73 -2.89 14.54
N GLY A 188 0.43 -2.70 14.77
CA GLY A 188 -0.36 -1.65 14.13
C GLY A 188 0.10 -0.23 14.50
N PHE A 189 0.44 0.02 15.77
CA PHE A 189 1.01 1.31 16.20
C PHE A 189 2.38 1.57 15.56
N VAL A 190 3.25 0.56 15.53
CA VAL A 190 4.56 0.66 14.88
C VAL A 190 4.39 0.89 13.37
N GLN A 191 3.44 0.22 12.71
CA GLN A 191 3.13 0.40 11.29
C GLN A 191 2.68 1.84 10.99
N LEU A 192 1.81 2.40 11.82
CA LEU A 192 1.36 3.78 11.66
C LEU A 192 2.53 4.77 11.85
N GLY A 193 3.29 4.63 12.92
CA GLY A 193 4.45 5.47 13.21
C GLY A 193 5.55 5.36 12.14
N ALA A 194 5.86 4.15 11.69
CA ALA A 194 6.84 3.90 10.63
C ALA A 194 6.39 4.51 9.29
N GLY A 195 5.10 4.42 8.93
CA GLY A 195 4.56 5.04 7.73
C GLY A 195 4.69 6.56 7.73
N ILE A 196 4.40 7.20 8.85
CA ILE A 196 4.58 8.65 9.03
C ILE A 196 6.08 9.00 8.97
N GLY A 197 6.92 8.28 9.72
CA GLY A 197 8.38 8.51 9.77
C GLY A 197 9.05 8.33 8.40
N ALA A 198 8.68 7.31 7.64
CA ALA A 198 9.19 7.05 6.30
C ALA A 198 8.92 8.21 5.32
N THR A 199 7.80 8.90 5.51
CA THR A 199 7.44 10.09 4.74
C THR A 199 8.44 11.23 4.94
N PHE A 200 8.85 11.49 6.18
CA PHE A 200 9.86 12.50 6.49
C PHE A 200 11.25 12.05 6.01
N LEU A 201 11.60 10.81 6.22
CA LEU A 201 12.90 10.25 5.86
C LEU A 201 13.15 10.29 4.34
N SER A 202 12.10 10.06 3.54
CA SER A 202 12.16 10.10 2.08
C SER A 202 12.47 11.50 1.50
N ARG A 203 12.33 12.56 2.28
CA ARG A 203 12.71 13.93 1.89
C ARG A 203 14.20 14.21 2.08
N TRP A 204 14.84 13.54 3.03
CA TRP A 204 16.22 13.81 3.44
C TRP A 204 17.23 12.89 2.76
N PHE A 205 16.83 11.64 2.49
CA PHE A 205 17.70 10.64 1.90
C PHE A 205 17.32 10.30 0.45
N GLY A 206 18.34 9.99 -0.36
CA GLY A 206 18.15 9.56 -1.74
C GLY A 206 17.41 8.21 -1.84
N ARG A 207 16.53 8.06 -2.86
CA ARG A 207 15.72 6.86 -3.07
C ARG A 207 16.53 5.57 -3.10
N ARG A 208 17.74 5.59 -3.69
CA ARG A 208 18.62 4.41 -3.79
C ARG A 208 19.10 3.93 -2.42
N ILE A 209 19.53 4.87 -1.56
CA ILE A 209 20.05 4.58 -0.23
C ILE A 209 18.94 3.99 0.64
N LEU A 210 17.75 4.61 0.62
CA LEU A 210 16.59 4.11 1.37
C LEU A 210 16.17 2.72 0.94
N LEU A 211 16.15 2.45 -0.38
CA LEU A 211 15.80 1.12 -0.91
C LEU A 211 16.83 0.08 -0.45
N PHE A 212 18.13 0.39 -0.55
CA PHE A 212 19.20 -0.51 -0.16
C PHE A 212 19.16 -0.86 1.35
N ILE A 213 19.02 0.16 2.22
CA ILE A 213 18.88 -0.03 3.66
C ILE A 213 17.65 -0.86 3.98
N SER A 214 16.54 -0.57 3.31
CA SER A 214 15.28 -1.30 3.50
C SER A 214 15.39 -2.77 3.09
N CYS A 215 15.97 -3.06 1.93
CA CYS A 215 16.15 -4.45 1.45
C CYS A 215 17.02 -5.26 2.41
N LEU A 216 18.20 -4.73 2.77
CA LEU A 216 19.10 -5.39 3.72
C LEU A 216 18.43 -5.60 5.08
N GLY A 217 17.77 -4.58 5.60
CA GLY A 217 17.12 -4.65 6.89
C GLY A 217 15.94 -5.63 6.92
N VAL A 218 15.13 -5.66 5.87
CA VAL A 218 14.04 -6.64 5.69
C VAL A 218 14.59 -8.05 5.64
N SER A 219 15.65 -8.29 4.85
CA SER A 219 16.32 -9.59 4.76
C SER A 219 16.84 -10.06 6.13
N LEU A 220 17.55 -9.20 6.86
CA LEU A 220 18.05 -9.51 8.19
C LEU A 220 16.92 -9.81 9.19
N ALA A 221 15.86 -9.00 9.17
CA ALA A 221 14.70 -9.20 10.03
C ALA A 221 14.00 -10.56 9.75
N MET A 222 13.81 -10.91 8.48
CA MET A 222 13.22 -12.20 8.09
C MET A 222 14.13 -13.38 8.42
N THR A 223 15.45 -13.21 8.28
CA THR A 223 16.43 -14.23 8.70
C THR A 223 16.34 -14.50 10.20
N LEU A 224 16.21 -13.46 11.01
CA LEU A 224 16.05 -13.58 12.46
C LEU A 224 14.78 -14.35 12.84
N VAL A 225 13.65 -14.03 12.21
CA VAL A 225 12.38 -14.74 12.42
C VAL A 225 12.49 -16.21 11.98
N GLY A 226 13.07 -16.45 10.82
CA GLY A 226 13.29 -17.81 10.31
C GLY A 226 14.20 -18.65 11.21
N LEU A 227 15.26 -18.03 11.77
CA LEU A 227 16.16 -18.68 12.73
C LEU A 227 15.42 -19.13 13.99
N TYR A 228 14.54 -18.29 14.53
CA TYR A 228 13.72 -18.67 15.69
C TYR A 228 12.89 -19.92 15.41
N PHE A 229 12.13 -19.94 14.29
CA PHE A 229 11.31 -21.10 13.95
C PHE A 229 12.15 -22.33 13.63
N PHE A 230 13.32 -22.18 13.03
CA PHE A 230 14.25 -23.29 12.80
C PHE A 230 14.75 -23.91 14.11
N LEU A 231 15.13 -23.08 15.07
CA LEU A 231 15.57 -23.54 16.39
C LEU A 231 14.44 -24.25 17.14
N GLN A 232 13.22 -23.76 17.05
CA GLN A 232 12.06 -24.32 17.73
C GLN A 232 11.53 -25.59 17.08
N ASP A 233 11.31 -25.56 15.74
CA ASP A 233 10.62 -26.64 15.04
C ASP A 233 11.55 -27.80 14.67
N THR A 234 12.83 -27.51 14.33
CA THR A 234 13.80 -28.51 13.84
C THR A 234 14.75 -29.01 14.91
N ILE A 235 15.32 -28.12 15.69
CA ILE A 235 16.33 -28.48 16.71
C ILE A 235 15.65 -28.88 18.01
N GLN A 236 14.38 -28.46 18.25
CA GLN A 236 13.63 -28.73 19.47
C GLN A 236 14.41 -28.35 20.74
N VAL A 237 14.86 -27.13 20.79
CA VAL A 237 15.70 -26.60 21.88
C VAL A 237 14.98 -26.72 23.22
N SER A 238 15.76 -26.88 24.30
CA SER A 238 15.21 -26.97 25.66
C SER A 238 14.29 -25.79 26.01
N ASN A 239 13.31 -26.03 26.87
CA ASN A 239 12.33 -25.02 27.27
C ASN A 239 12.96 -23.72 27.81
N GLU A 240 14.10 -23.82 28.48
CA GLU A 240 14.85 -22.66 29.00
C GLU A 240 15.37 -21.77 27.85
N VAL A 241 15.99 -22.38 26.83
CA VAL A 241 16.49 -21.65 25.67
C VAL A 241 15.34 -21.11 24.82
N SER A 242 14.26 -21.89 24.65
CA SER A 242 13.05 -21.43 23.95
C SER A 242 12.45 -20.18 24.58
N GLN A 243 12.39 -20.11 25.91
CA GLN A 243 11.96 -18.90 26.62
C GLN A 243 12.93 -17.73 26.42
N ALA A 244 14.24 -17.99 26.47
CA ALA A 244 15.26 -16.95 26.30
C ALA A 244 15.22 -16.29 24.90
N ILE A 245 14.84 -17.03 23.84
CA ILE A 245 14.76 -16.52 22.46
C ILE A 245 13.36 -16.13 22.02
N SER A 246 12.34 -16.25 22.87
CA SER A 246 10.92 -16.01 22.54
C SER A 246 10.60 -14.56 22.07
N TRP A 247 11.48 -13.61 22.38
CA TRP A 247 11.37 -12.21 21.92
C TRP A 247 11.75 -12.02 20.43
N MET A 248 12.51 -12.96 19.83
CA MET A 248 13.04 -12.83 18.46
C MET A 248 11.96 -12.61 17.39
N PRO A 249 10.83 -13.35 17.36
CA PRO A 249 9.78 -13.12 16.37
C PRO A 249 9.15 -11.73 16.48
N LEU A 250 8.94 -11.26 17.71
CA LEU A 250 8.36 -9.93 17.92
C LEU A 250 9.29 -8.83 17.39
N VAL A 251 10.55 -8.84 17.82
CA VAL A 251 11.54 -7.84 17.36
C VAL A 251 11.79 -7.97 15.85
N GLY A 252 11.88 -9.19 15.32
CA GLY A 252 12.07 -9.41 13.89
C GLY A 252 10.91 -8.83 13.05
N ILE A 253 9.67 -9.12 13.43
CA ILE A 253 8.49 -8.64 12.68
C ILE A 253 8.31 -7.11 12.85
N LEU A 254 8.56 -6.56 14.03
CA LEU A 254 8.50 -5.10 14.23
C LEU A 254 9.61 -4.39 13.44
N SER A 255 10.84 -4.90 13.47
CA SER A 255 11.96 -4.38 12.67
C SER A 255 11.67 -4.48 11.18
N PHE A 256 11.15 -5.63 10.72
CA PHE A 256 10.68 -5.78 9.35
C PHE A 256 9.68 -4.69 8.95
N ASN A 257 8.68 -4.43 9.79
CA ASN A 257 7.63 -3.43 9.50
C ASN A 257 8.22 -2.02 9.33
N VAL A 258 9.11 -1.61 10.24
CA VAL A 258 9.78 -0.30 10.16
C VAL A 258 10.65 -0.19 8.92
N LEU A 259 11.51 -1.17 8.68
CA LEU A 259 12.45 -1.18 7.56
C LEU A 259 11.75 -1.30 6.22
N TYR A 260 10.67 -2.08 6.15
CA TYR A 260 9.81 -2.17 4.98
C TYR A 260 9.15 -0.82 4.65
N ALA A 261 8.60 -0.13 5.65
CA ALA A 261 7.96 1.18 5.46
C ALA A 261 8.94 2.24 4.94
N VAL A 262 10.21 2.20 5.37
CA VAL A 262 11.24 3.17 4.98
C VAL A 262 11.55 3.14 3.48
N GLY A 263 11.54 1.96 2.84
CA GLY A 263 11.93 1.83 1.44
C GLY A 263 10.98 0.99 0.60
N VAL A 264 11.05 -0.33 0.72
CA VAL A 264 10.33 -1.29 -0.16
C VAL A 264 8.82 -1.07 -0.16
N GLY A 265 8.25 -0.61 0.95
CA GLY A 265 6.81 -0.34 1.06
C GLY A 265 6.34 0.87 0.25
N ASN A 266 7.06 1.98 0.29
CA ASN A 266 6.62 3.25 -0.25
C ASN A 266 7.29 3.62 -1.58
N LEU A 267 8.59 3.34 -1.74
CA LEU A 267 9.36 3.77 -2.91
C LEU A 267 8.84 3.25 -4.25
N PRO A 268 8.31 2.00 -4.38
CA PRO A 268 7.76 1.53 -5.64
C PRO A 268 6.63 2.42 -6.18
N TYR A 269 5.79 2.98 -5.30
CA TYR A 269 4.72 3.89 -5.70
C TYR A 269 5.25 5.27 -6.13
N VAL A 270 6.26 5.78 -5.41
CA VAL A 270 6.90 7.06 -5.74
C VAL A 270 7.61 6.95 -7.09
N LEU A 271 8.43 5.91 -7.28
CA LEU A 271 9.16 5.69 -8.53
C LEU A 271 8.23 5.44 -9.71
N GLN A 272 7.13 4.72 -9.49
CA GLN A 272 6.07 4.54 -10.49
C GLN A 272 5.49 5.89 -10.93
N ALA A 273 5.28 6.81 -9.99
CA ALA A 273 4.76 8.15 -10.28
C ALA A 273 5.78 9.06 -10.98
N GLU A 274 7.08 8.88 -10.72
CA GLU A 274 8.18 9.67 -11.29
C GLU A 274 8.63 9.17 -12.66
N LEU A 275 8.64 7.85 -12.89
CA LEU A 275 9.19 7.24 -14.10
C LEU A 275 8.25 7.31 -15.31
N PHE A 276 6.95 7.38 -15.10
CA PHE A 276 5.98 7.43 -16.19
C PHE A 276 5.47 8.85 -16.44
N PRO A 277 5.52 9.32 -17.71
CA PRO A 277 4.92 10.59 -18.11
C PRO A 277 3.39 10.55 -17.96
N VAL A 278 2.77 11.72 -17.87
CA VAL A 278 1.35 11.90 -17.51
C VAL A 278 0.40 11.12 -18.43
N ASN A 279 0.69 11.08 -19.73
CA ASN A 279 -0.12 10.40 -20.74
C ASN A 279 -0.18 8.88 -20.59
N VAL A 280 0.88 8.26 -20.02
CA VAL A 280 1.03 6.80 -19.84
C VAL A 280 0.74 6.36 -18.42
N LYS A 281 0.82 7.29 -17.47
CA LYS A 281 0.77 7.04 -16.02
C LYS A 281 -0.45 6.23 -15.58
N GLY A 282 -1.63 6.52 -16.13
CA GLY A 282 -2.87 5.80 -15.79
C GLY A 282 -2.78 4.32 -16.15
N VAL A 283 -2.38 4.01 -17.39
CA VAL A 283 -2.26 2.63 -17.89
C VAL A 283 -1.14 1.89 -17.14
N ALA A 284 0.00 2.54 -16.92
CA ALA A 284 1.12 1.96 -16.19
C ALA A 284 0.75 1.66 -14.72
N SER A 285 0.03 2.57 -14.05
CA SER A 285 -0.44 2.36 -12.68
C SER A 285 -1.43 1.22 -12.57
N SER A 286 -2.40 1.13 -13.46
CA SER A 286 -3.37 0.03 -13.48
C SER A 286 -2.68 -1.31 -13.71
N THR A 287 -1.75 -1.39 -14.65
CA THR A 287 -1.00 -2.62 -14.95
C THR A 287 -0.14 -3.05 -13.77
N ALA A 288 0.57 -2.12 -13.13
CA ALA A 288 1.38 -2.41 -11.95
C ALA A 288 0.52 -2.86 -10.75
N THR A 289 -0.68 -2.29 -10.58
CA THR A 289 -1.63 -2.71 -9.54
C THR A 289 -2.19 -4.10 -9.82
N MET A 290 -2.54 -4.42 -11.07
CA MET A 290 -2.96 -5.78 -11.45
C MET A 290 -1.87 -6.81 -11.16
N LEU A 291 -0.63 -6.52 -11.53
CA LEU A 291 0.51 -7.37 -11.20
C LEU A 291 0.65 -7.55 -9.68
N ALA A 292 0.55 -6.48 -8.92
CA ALA A 292 0.59 -6.51 -7.46
C ALA A 292 -0.49 -7.42 -6.86
N CYS A 293 -1.73 -7.35 -7.36
CA CYS A 293 -2.83 -8.22 -6.91
C CYS A 293 -2.57 -9.70 -7.23
N ILE A 294 -2.04 -10.01 -8.42
CA ILE A 294 -1.68 -11.38 -8.82
C ILE A 294 -0.58 -11.92 -7.91
N LEU A 295 0.49 -11.15 -7.69
CA LEU A 295 1.58 -11.53 -6.80
C LEU A 295 1.11 -11.73 -5.36
N SER A 296 0.26 -10.84 -4.87
CA SER A 296 -0.37 -10.93 -3.55
C SER A 296 -1.12 -12.25 -3.37
N PHE A 297 -1.94 -12.60 -4.36
CA PHE A 297 -2.69 -13.85 -4.37
C PHE A 297 -1.76 -15.07 -4.36
N LEU A 298 -0.76 -15.09 -5.26
CA LEU A 298 0.18 -16.20 -5.37
C LEU A 298 0.96 -16.41 -4.06
N VAL A 299 1.55 -15.36 -3.51
CA VAL A 299 2.36 -15.43 -2.29
C VAL A 299 1.52 -15.89 -1.10
N THR A 300 0.31 -15.31 -0.93
CA THR A 300 -0.57 -15.68 0.19
C THR A 300 -1.11 -17.10 0.04
N LYS A 301 -1.41 -17.54 -1.18
CA LYS A 301 -1.90 -18.89 -1.46
C LYS A 301 -0.82 -19.95 -1.26
N CYS A 302 0.40 -19.68 -1.74
CA CYS A 302 1.53 -20.60 -1.62
C CYS A 302 2.04 -20.69 -0.17
N TYR A 303 1.88 -19.66 0.64
CA TYR A 303 2.34 -19.64 2.03
C TYR A 303 1.94 -20.89 2.82
N GLN A 304 0.63 -21.19 2.83
CA GLN A 304 0.13 -22.32 3.61
C GLN A 304 0.69 -23.65 3.11
N GLN A 305 0.80 -23.83 1.79
CA GLN A 305 1.32 -25.06 1.20
C GLN A 305 2.80 -25.25 1.50
N VAL A 306 3.60 -24.18 1.39
CA VAL A 306 5.03 -24.23 1.72
C VAL A 306 5.25 -24.44 3.21
N LYS A 307 4.46 -23.76 4.05
CA LYS A 307 4.50 -23.94 5.50
C LYS A 307 4.22 -25.39 5.91
N ASP A 308 3.19 -26.00 5.33
CA ASP A 308 2.77 -27.35 5.67
C ASP A 308 3.76 -28.43 5.13
N ALA A 309 4.46 -28.14 4.03
CA ALA A 309 5.45 -29.04 3.42
C ALA A 309 6.85 -28.90 4.04
N CYS A 310 7.31 -27.69 4.33
CA CYS A 310 8.71 -27.41 4.67
C CYS A 310 8.89 -26.75 6.05
N GLY A 311 7.80 -26.42 6.76
CA GLY A 311 7.84 -25.70 8.04
C GLY A 311 7.88 -24.18 7.92
N HIS A 312 7.69 -23.51 9.07
CA HIS A 312 7.66 -22.04 9.15
C HIS A 312 8.98 -21.39 8.73
N TYR A 313 10.11 -21.97 9.13
CA TYR A 313 11.43 -21.38 8.90
C TYR A 313 11.79 -21.22 7.43
N MET A 314 11.44 -22.20 6.57
CA MET A 314 11.71 -22.15 5.14
C MET A 314 10.97 -21.00 4.45
N VAL A 315 9.75 -20.69 4.90
CA VAL A 315 8.97 -19.57 4.36
C VAL A 315 9.65 -18.23 4.67
N PHE A 316 10.05 -18.03 5.94
CA PHE A 316 10.72 -16.78 6.33
C PHE A 316 12.08 -16.62 5.66
N TRP A 317 12.84 -17.68 5.51
CA TRP A 317 14.11 -17.64 4.78
C TRP A 317 13.92 -17.41 3.27
N SER A 318 12.87 -17.95 2.67
CA SER A 318 12.55 -17.62 1.27
C SER A 318 12.25 -16.13 1.08
N PHE A 319 11.58 -15.49 2.04
CA PHE A 319 11.37 -14.04 2.04
C PHE A 319 12.65 -13.23 2.35
N ALA A 320 13.60 -13.81 3.06
CA ALA A 320 14.87 -13.15 3.38
C ALA A 320 15.83 -13.09 2.18
N VAL A 321 15.75 -14.04 1.24
CA VAL A 321 16.63 -14.13 0.05
C VAL A 321 16.19 -13.16 -1.06
N VAL A 322 14.95 -12.70 -1.06
CA VAL A 322 14.40 -11.76 -2.04
C VAL A 322 14.82 -10.33 -1.75
#